data_81778d35095327e87dcf6939b2c31bcc
#
_entry.id   81778d35095327e87dcf6939b2c31bcc
#
_cell.length_a   1.000
_cell.length_b   1.000
_cell.length_c   1.000
_cell.angle_alpha   90.00
_cell.angle_beta   90.00
_cell.angle_gamma   90.00
#
_symmetry.space_group_name_H-M   'P 1'
#
loop_
_entity.id
_entity.type
_entity.pdbx_description
1 polymer ?
#
loop_
_entity_poly.entity_id
_entity_poly.type
_entity_poly.pdbx_seq_one_letter_code
_entity_poly.pdbx_strand_id
1 'polypeptide(L)'
;MSRRRSVAGSAPARAAPIFAALGDATRLGLVTRLSAEGPLSIVHLTARAPVTRQAVTKHLHALAAAGLVRGTRRGRERQRVWELEPRRLQEARRYLDRISEQWDGVLERLRAFVEE
;
A
#
# COMPACT_ATOMS: atom_id res chain seq x y z
N MET A 1 -13.12 -10.28 26.10
CA MET A 1 -12.34 -9.03 26.23
C MET A 1 -11.00 -9.13 25.54
N SER A 2 -10.19 -10.11 25.88
CA SER A 2 -8.90 -10.33 25.24
C SER A 2 -9.01 -10.59 23.73
N ARG A 3 -10.10 -11.20 23.28
CA ARG A 3 -10.34 -11.46 21.85
C ARG A 3 -10.41 -10.18 21.02
N ARG A 4 -11.02 -9.11 21.53
CA ARG A 4 -11.11 -7.83 20.81
C ARG A 4 -9.73 -7.20 20.64
N ARG A 5 -8.91 -7.25 21.69
CA ARG A 5 -7.54 -6.74 21.62
C ARG A 5 -6.70 -7.53 20.64
N SER A 6 -6.81 -8.88 20.66
CA SER A 6 -6.10 -9.75 19.73
C SER A 6 -6.48 -9.46 18.29
N VAL A 7 -7.78 -9.27 18.00
CA VAL A 7 -8.26 -8.96 16.66
C VAL A 7 -7.76 -7.59 16.22
N ALA A 8 -7.88 -6.56 17.07
CA ALA A 8 -7.45 -5.20 16.74
C ALA A 8 -5.94 -5.08 16.54
N GLY A 9 -5.14 -5.87 17.30
CA GLY A 9 -3.69 -5.89 17.17
C GLY A 9 -3.17 -6.95 16.21
N SER A 10 -4.06 -7.73 15.58
CA SER A 10 -3.67 -8.84 14.71
C SER A 10 -3.05 -8.36 13.40
N ALA A 11 -2.33 -9.27 12.74
CA ALA A 11 -1.74 -8.98 11.43
C ALA A 11 -2.81 -8.61 10.38
N PRO A 12 -3.97 -9.31 10.30
CA PRO A 12 -5.04 -8.87 9.39
C PRO A 12 -5.54 -7.46 9.69
N ALA A 13 -5.74 -7.11 10.96
CA ALA A 13 -6.22 -5.79 11.33
C ALA A 13 -5.23 -4.68 10.98
N ARG A 14 -3.93 -4.96 11.06
CA ARG A 14 -2.89 -3.99 10.68
C ARG A 14 -2.73 -3.88 9.17
N ALA A 15 -2.87 -4.99 8.46
CA ALA A 15 -2.67 -5.03 7.01
C ALA A 15 -3.87 -4.52 6.22
N ALA A 16 -5.09 -4.72 6.72
CA ALA A 16 -6.31 -4.37 5.98
C ALA A 16 -6.37 -2.92 5.50
N PRO A 17 -6.00 -1.90 6.31
CA PRO A 17 -6.02 -0.52 5.83
C PRO A 17 -5.06 -0.28 4.66
N ILE A 18 -3.95 -1.00 4.59
CA ILE A 18 -2.98 -0.89 3.50
C ILE A 18 -3.64 -1.38 2.21
N PHE A 19 -4.26 -2.55 2.24
CA PHE A 19 -4.93 -3.12 1.08
C PHE A 19 -6.14 -2.30 0.66
N ALA A 20 -6.88 -1.75 1.63
CA ALA A 20 -8.00 -0.87 1.33
C ALA A 20 -7.54 0.38 0.58
N ALA A 21 -6.43 0.98 0.98
CA ALA A 21 -5.87 2.14 0.30
C ALA A 21 -5.38 1.80 -1.11
N LEU A 22 -4.84 0.61 -1.31
CA LEU A 22 -4.34 0.15 -2.61
C LEU A 22 -5.47 -0.35 -3.53
N GLY A 23 -6.66 -0.57 -3.01
CA GLY A 23 -7.79 -1.14 -3.74
C GLY A 23 -8.52 -0.16 -4.66
N ASP A 24 -7.86 0.88 -5.13
CA ASP A 24 -8.38 1.87 -6.06
C ASP A 24 -7.37 2.06 -7.19
N ALA A 25 -7.84 2.05 -8.43
CA ALA A 25 -6.96 2.11 -9.60
C ALA A 25 -6.08 3.37 -9.61
N THR A 26 -6.67 4.53 -9.27
CA THR A 26 -5.92 5.79 -9.24
C THR A 26 -4.85 5.77 -8.16
N ARG A 27 -5.20 5.32 -6.95
CA ARG A 27 -4.23 5.23 -5.86
C ARG A 27 -3.12 4.24 -6.17
N LEU A 28 -3.47 3.09 -6.73
CA LEU A 28 -2.46 2.10 -7.12
C LEU A 28 -1.51 2.67 -8.19
N GLY A 29 -2.06 3.42 -9.14
CA GLY A 29 -1.27 4.11 -10.16
C GLY A 29 -0.30 5.13 -9.56
N LEU A 30 -0.76 5.92 -8.56
CA LEU A 30 0.09 6.89 -7.88
C LEU A 30 1.25 6.20 -7.15
N VAL A 31 0.96 5.11 -6.44
CA VAL A 31 1.99 4.32 -5.75
C VAL A 31 3.00 3.77 -6.75
N THR A 32 2.53 3.24 -7.87
CA THR A 32 3.39 2.71 -8.92
C THR A 32 4.33 3.77 -9.46
N ARG A 33 3.81 4.97 -9.73
CA ARG A 33 4.63 6.08 -10.21
C ARG A 33 5.67 6.52 -9.19
N LEU A 34 5.28 6.66 -7.94
CA LEU A 34 6.21 7.04 -6.88
C LEU A 34 7.29 5.99 -6.67
N SER A 35 6.96 4.72 -6.87
CA SER A 35 7.94 3.63 -6.82
C SER A 35 8.95 3.71 -7.96
N ALA A 36 8.47 3.99 -9.17
CA ALA A 36 9.31 3.99 -10.37
C ALA A 36 10.15 5.27 -10.50
N GLU A 37 9.56 6.41 -10.18
CA GLU A 37 10.15 7.72 -10.45
C GLU A 37 10.74 8.41 -9.22
N GLY A 38 10.43 7.91 -8.02
CA GLY A 38 10.85 8.53 -6.77
C GLY A 38 9.92 9.67 -6.35
N PRO A 39 10.37 10.58 -5.46
CA PRO A 39 9.52 11.67 -4.99
C PRO A 39 9.06 12.58 -6.12
N LEU A 40 7.78 12.92 -6.12
CA LEU A 40 7.15 13.73 -7.16
C LEU A 40 6.28 14.82 -6.53
N SER A 41 6.24 15.99 -7.18
CA SER A 41 5.33 17.07 -6.79
C SER A 41 3.91 16.76 -7.22
N ILE A 42 2.95 17.50 -6.62
CA ILE A 42 1.54 17.38 -7.00
C ILE A 42 1.33 17.73 -8.49
N VAL A 43 2.10 18.68 -9.01
CA VAL A 43 2.00 19.09 -10.41
C VAL A 43 2.37 17.91 -11.32
N HIS A 44 3.46 17.23 -11.04
CA HIS A 44 3.89 16.07 -11.82
C HIS A 44 2.89 14.90 -11.72
N LEU A 45 2.39 14.66 -10.53
CA LEU A 45 1.42 13.59 -10.32
C LEU A 45 0.12 13.86 -11.04
N THR A 46 -0.35 15.10 -11.04
CA THR A 46 -1.60 15.49 -11.68
C THR A 46 -1.48 15.48 -13.21
N ALA A 47 -0.33 15.85 -13.75
CA ALA A 47 -0.14 16.01 -15.19
C ALA A 47 -0.47 14.74 -15.98
N ARG A 48 -0.28 13.56 -15.40
CA ARG A 48 -0.55 12.27 -16.05
C ARG A 48 -1.74 11.53 -15.45
N ALA A 49 -2.42 12.15 -14.50
CA ALA A 49 -3.55 11.50 -13.85
C ALA A 49 -4.82 11.68 -14.69
N PRO A 50 -5.69 10.67 -14.76
CA PRO A 50 -6.98 10.80 -15.46
C PRO A 50 -8.03 11.54 -14.64
N VAL A 51 -7.63 12.15 -13.54
CA VAL A 51 -8.52 12.84 -12.61
C VAL A 51 -7.96 14.20 -12.26
N THR A 52 -8.80 15.03 -11.61
CA THR A 52 -8.44 16.40 -11.24
C THR A 52 -7.36 16.46 -10.16
N ARG A 53 -6.72 17.62 -10.03
CA ARG A 53 -5.75 17.87 -8.96
C ARG A 53 -6.35 17.66 -7.58
N GLN A 54 -7.60 18.11 -7.39
CA GLN A 54 -8.31 17.91 -6.13
C GLN A 54 -8.49 16.44 -5.80
N ALA A 55 -8.85 15.63 -6.80
CA ALA A 55 -9.00 14.19 -6.64
C ALA A 55 -7.65 13.52 -6.32
N VAL A 56 -6.59 13.91 -7.03
CA VAL A 56 -5.24 13.40 -6.74
C VAL A 56 -4.84 13.72 -5.30
N THR A 57 -5.10 14.95 -4.84
CA THR A 57 -4.81 15.35 -3.47
C THR A 57 -5.56 14.49 -2.45
N LYS A 58 -6.84 14.22 -2.69
CA LYS A 58 -7.63 13.35 -1.82
C LYS A 58 -7.06 11.93 -1.78
N HIS A 59 -6.67 11.41 -2.94
CA HIS A 59 -6.06 10.07 -3.01
C HIS A 59 -4.73 10.02 -2.26
N LEU A 60 -3.90 11.07 -2.38
CA LEU A 60 -2.65 11.14 -1.64
C LEU A 60 -2.87 11.18 -0.14
N HIS A 61 -3.89 11.93 0.31
CA HIS A 61 -4.24 11.97 1.73
C HIS A 61 -4.72 10.61 2.24
N ALA A 62 -5.50 9.88 1.44
CA ALA A 62 -5.94 8.52 1.79
C ALA A 62 -4.74 7.57 1.90
N LEU A 63 -3.80 7.67 0.96
CA LEU A 63 -2.56 6.89 1.00
C LEU A 63 -1.71 7.24 2.21
N ALA A 64 -1.61 8.54 2.54
CA ALA A 64 -0.86 9.01 3.71
C ALA A 64 -1.49 8.52 5.02
N ALA A 65 -2.83 8.51 5.10
CA ALA A 65 -3.55 8.00 6.26
C ALA A 65 -3.25 6.52 6.50
N ALA A 66 -3.03 5.75 5.42
CA ALA A 66 -2.64 4.35 5.51
C ALA A 66 -1.14 4.16 5.71
N GLY A 67 -0.36 5.24 5.74
CA GLY A 67 1.09 5.18 5.94
C GLY A 67 1.88 4.77 4.71
N LEU A 68 1.29 4.82 3.52
CA LEU A 68 1.93 4.38 2.27
C LEU A 68 2.75 5.47 1.60
N VAL A 69 2.37 6.72 1.81
CA VAL A 69 3.10 7.87 1.28
C VAL A 69 3.23 8.93 2.36
N ARG A 70 4.16 9.83 2.15
CA ARG A 70 4.31 11.00 3.01
C ARG A 70 4.65 12.22 2.17
N GLY A 71 4.16 13.39 2.59
CA GLY A 71 4.53 14.67 2.00
C GLY A 71 5.74 15.24 2.73
N THR A 72 6.71 15.70 1.97
CA THR A 72 7.88 16.39 2.51
C THR A 72 8.12 17.65 1.74
N ARG A 73 8.92 18.58 2.30
CA ARG A 73 9.29 19.80 1.59
C ARG A 73 10.76 19.72 1.20
N ARG A 74 11.05 19.96 -0.06
CA ARG A 74 12.39 19.85 -0.61
C ARG A 74 12.76 21.09 -1.42
N GLY A 75 14.06 21.34 -1.51
CA GLY A 75 14.61 22.43 -2.28
C GLY A 75 14.55 23.77 -1.55
N ARG A 76 15.14 24.79 -2.18
CA ARG A 76 15.18 26.14 -1.62
C ARG A 76 13.80 26.74 -1.44
N GLU A 77 12.91 26.47 -2.37
CA GLU A 77 11.55 26.98 -2.34
C GLU A 77 10.64 26.18 -1.43
N ARG A 78 11.15 25.13 -0.78
CA ARG A 78 10.39 24.26 0.12
C ARG A 78 9.16 23.69 -0.58
N GLN A 79 9.33 23.31 -1.83
CA GLN A 79 8.27 22.68 -2.60
C GLN A 79 7.85 21.35 -1.99
N ARG A 80 6.54 21.17 -1.87
CA ARG A 80 6.00 19.93 -1.34
C ARG A 80 6.10 18.82 -2.38
N VAL A 81 6.69 17.71 -1.98
CA VAL A 81 6.77 16.51 -2.79
C VAL A 81 6.18 15.34 -2.01
N TRP A 82 5.72 14.35 -2.74
CA TRP A 82 5.19 13.12 -2.17
C TRP A 82 6.15 11.99 -2.47
N GLU A 83 6.34 11.10 -1.50
CA GLU A 83 7.22 9.95 -1.66
C GLU A 83 6.63 8.74 -0.98
N LEU A 84 7.05 7.55 -1.42
CA LEU A 84 6.63 6.32 -0.80
C LEU A 84 7.24 6.16 0.59
N GLU A 85 6.45 5.59 1.49
CA GLU A 85 6.93 5.08 2.76
C GLU A 85 7.03 3.56 2.64
N PRO A 86 8.25 3.01 2.46
CA PRO A 86 8.37 1.58 2.14
C PRO A 86 7.95 0.64 3.27
N ARG A 87 7.91 1.13 4.49
CA ARG A 87 7.62 0.34 5.68
C ARG A 87 6.27 -0.39 5.60
N ARG A 88 5.22 0.33 5.22
CA ARG A 88 3.88 -0.25 5.11
C ARG A 88 3.76 -1.20 3.93
N LEU A 89 4.41 -0.89 2.83
CA LEU A 89 4.43 -1.81 1.69
C LEU A 89 5.12 -3.12 2.05
N GLN A 90 6.19 -3.05 2.84
CA GLN A 90 6.87 -4.25 3.33
C GLN A 90 5.98 -5.09 4.24
N GLU A 91 5.17 -4.44 5.08
CA GLU A 91 4.20 -5.16 5.92
C GLU A 91 3.18 -5.90 5.06
N ALA A 92 2.64 -5.23 4.03
CA ALA A 92 1.71 -5.85 3.10
C ALA A 92 2.33 -7.04 2.38
N ARG A 93 3.58 -6.87 1.93
CA ARG A 93 4.31 -7.95 1.26
C ARG A 93 4.49 -9.16 2.18
N ARG A 94 4.90 -8.94 3.40
CA ARG A 94 5.06 -10.03 4.37
C ARG A 94 3.75 -10.75 4.64
N TYR A 95 2.65 -10.00 4.69
CA TYR A 95 1.33 -10.60 4.88
C TYR A 95 0.94 -11.49 3.70
N LEU A 96 1.14 -10.99 2.47
CA LEU A 96 0.88 -11.76 1.26
C LEU A 96 1.79 -12.99 1.17
N ASP A 97 3.05 -12.86 1.55
CA ASP A 97 3.98 -13.98 1.56
C ASP A 97 3.49 -15.11 2.48
N ARG A 98 2.98 -14.75 3.65
CA ARG A 98 2.43 -15.75 4.58
C ARG A 98 1.21 -16.45 4.01
N ILE A 99 0.32 -15.72 3.35
CA ILE A 99 -0.85 -16.32 2.68
C ILE A 99 -0.37 -17.29 1.60
N SER A 100 0.60 -16.85 0.78
CA SER A 100 1.13 -17.66 -0.30
C SER A 100 1.78 -18.95 0.22
N GLU A 101 2.55 -18.85 1.29
CA GLU A 101 3.19 -20.01 1.92
C GLU A 101 2.15 -21.00 2.46
N GLN A 102 1.11 -20.51 3.12
CA GLN A 102 0.03 -21.34 3.64
C GLN A 102 -0.71 -22.04 2.50
N TRP A 103 -0.98 -21.32 1.43
CA TRP A 103 -1.65 -21.86 0.26
C TRP A 103 -0.80 -22.92 -0.43
N ASP A 104 0.50 -22.65 -0.59
CA ASP A 104 1.44 -23.62 -1.16
C ASP A 104 1.48 -24.90 -0.33
N GLY A 105 1.45 -24.78 0.98
CA GLY A 105 1.38 -25.94 1.88
C GLY A 105 0.12 -26.77 1.70
N VAL A 106 -1.03 -26.11 1.52
CA VAL A 106 -2.31 -26.77 1.25
C VAL A 106 -2.23 -27.53 -0.08
N LEU A 107 -1.73 -26.88 -1.13
CA LEU A 107 -1.59 -27.53 -2.44
C LEU A 107 -0.66 -28.74 -2.40
N GLU A 108 0.43 -28.61 -1.65
CA GLU A 108 1.38 -29.72 -1.51
C GLU A 108 0.73 -30.93 -0.80
N ARG A 109 -0.04 -30.70 0.24
CA ARG A 109 -0.76 -31.76 0.94
C ARG A 109 -1.82 -32.42 0.05
N LEU A 110 -2.53 -31.62 -0.76
CA LEU A 110 -3.50 -32.15 -1.70
C LEU A 110 -2.82 -32.99 -2.78
N ARG A 111 -1.69 -32.54 -3.28
CA ARG A 111 -0.91 -33.29 -4.28
C ARG A 111 -0.48 -34.64 -3.71
N ALA A 112 0.07 -34.64 -2.52
CA ALA A 112 0.49 -35.88 -1.86
C ALA A 112 -0.68 -36.84 -1.68
N PHE A 113 -1.85 -36.34 -1.31
CA PHE A 113 -3.05 -37.14 -1.14
C PHE A 113 -3.49 -37.81 -2.46
N VAL A 114 -3.47 -37.05 -3.54
CA VAL A 114 -3.88 -37.52 -4.86
C VAL A 114 -2.89 -38.55 -5.41
N GLU A 115 -1.60 -38.40 -5.13
CA GLU A 115 -0.56 -39.29 -5.63
C GLU A 115 -0.49 -40.64 -4.87
N GLU A 116 -1.15 -40.75 -3.73
CA GLU A 116 -1.28 -42.00 -3.03
C GLU A 116 -2.25 -42.94 -3.75
#